data_de187e0480facd70f0f372c0c9ec4a4c
#
_entry.id   de187e0480facd70f0f372c0c9ec4a4c
#
_cell.length_a   1.000
_cell.length_b   1.000
_cell.length_c   1.000
_cell.angle_alpha   90.00
_cell.angle_beta   90.00
_cell.angle_gamma   90.00
#
_symmetry.space_group_name_H-M   'P 1'
#
loop_
_entity.id
_entity.type
_entity.pdbx_description
1 polymer ?
#
loop_
_entity_poly.entity_id
_entity_poly.type
_entity_poly.pdbx_seq_one_letter_code
_entity_poly.pdbx_strand_id
1 'polypeptide(L)'
;MSRRSGKVVVVGGAVDRLVEPGALFAVEDGVYVEGPRTLREFVEATWAYGDRPFLVSEDGVLSYREFFDAACGLARSLVDQYGLRPGDRAAVAMRNHPEWQIAFWAAQLAGLVAVPLNAWWTEDELAYALDDCRPRILLVDGEREERVRAWAREHHVPGIVFHGAAPASPHGVQGPDPLTRAGGAGFQAYVRDTDSLLGPPPVDVLPEHDATIIYTSGTTGRPKGAVATHLAQAGAAMNPRYYAAASALGRGTLPGQGPAPVSLTTFPFFHVAAFTSFYSVMAAGGTLVLMRRWDADKALELIRRHRVTHYAGVPTTALQLLDRAEETGDPLESLVMFNTGGAAAPPEIVARLTAAYGERVEPRNGYGLTETCGGVFANFGAEYRTHPHSVGRPTPATEVRVDRPDAAGVGELWLRGQSLVRGYWGDEAATREAFTEDGWFRTGDLAHLRDGRVTIVDRLRDMVIRGGENVYCVEVEAVLQAHPEVLDAAVLGVPHPTLGEEVAAVVRLKEPPAVTAEELRAHVGARLAAFKVPAHIVERDEELPRNATGKVLKRQLREELAQAPAEALPEGPAEAQAEQLRPRGQAPDGIRVEGDLRSV
;
A
#
# COMPACT_ATOMS: atom_id res chain seq x y z
N MET A 1 -0.35 25.33 -31.96
CA MET A 1 0.78 25.43 -31.04
C MET A 1 0.83 24.12 -30.29
N SER A 2 1.76 23.23 -30.66
CA SER A 2 1.91 21.89 -30.12
C SER A 2 2.44 21.96 -28.68
N ARG A 3 1.63 21.55 -27.69
CA ARG A 3 2.10 21.35 -26.31
C ARG A 3 2.90 20.05 -26.28
N ARG A 4 4.21 20.15 -26.12
CA ARG A 4 5.10 19.01 -25.89
C ARG A 4 4.70 18.36 -24.55
N SER A 5 4.22 17.10 -24.60
CA SER A 5 4.09 16.26 -23.41
C SER A 5 5.48 16.12 -22.77
N GLY A 6 5.58 16.47 -21.50
CA GLY A 6 6.82 16.31 -20.76
C GLY A 6 7.11 14.83 -20.50
N LYS A 7 7.84 14.18 -21.42
CA LYS A 7 8.46 12.89 -21.13
C LYS A 7 9.48 13.10 -20.03
N VAL A 8 9.32 12.43 -18.90
CA VAL A 8 10.37 12.37 -17.87
C VAL A 8 11.51 11.54 -18.43
N VAL A 9 12.58 12.22 -18.82
CA VAL A 9 13.83 11.58 -19.20
C VAL A 9 14.55 11.18 -17.91
N VAL A 10 14.70 9.89 -17.67
CA VAL A 10 15.58 9.38 -16.61
C VAL A 10 17.03 9.64 -17.05
N VAL A 11 17.69 10.57 -16.41
CA VAL A 11 19.09 10.91 -16.72
C VAL A 11 20.02 10.13 -15.82
N GLY A 12 20.90 9.29 -16.39
CA GLY A 12 22.09 8.79 -15.71
C GLY A 12 22.62 7.41 -16.09
N GLY A 13 23.31 7.29 -17.20
CA GLY A 13 24.37 6.30 -17.44
C GLY A 13 23.96 4.82 -17.54
N ALA A 14 24.23 4.02 -16.52
CA ALA A 14 24.05 2.56 -16.58
C ALA A 14 22.57 2.12 -16.46
N VAL A 15 21.74 2.90 -15.76
CA VAL A 15 20.30 2.61 -15.60
C VAL A 15 19.53 2.86 -16.89
N ASP A 16 19.94 3.82 -17.71
CA ASP A 16 19.28 4.12 -18.99
C ASP A 16 19.33 2.92 -19.94
N ARG A 17 20.40 2.11 -19.88
CA ARG A 17 20.53 0.90 -20.69
C ARG A 17 19.48 -0.18 -20.37
N LEU A 18 18.85 -0.12 -19.20
CA LEU A 18 17.78 -1.06 -18.83
C LEU A 18 16.50 -0.85 -19.66
N VAL A 19 16.35 0.34 -20.25
CA VAL A 19 15.13 0.75 -20.97
C VAL A 19 15.39 1.05 -22.46
N GLU A 20 16.62 0.86 -22.95
CA GLU A 20 16.95 0.97 -24.38
C GLU A 20 16.13 -0.03 -25.21
N PRO A 21 15.88 0.22 -26.50
CA PRO A 21 15.24 -0.72 -27.38
C PRO A 21 15.95 -2.10 -27.36
N GLY A 22 15.19 -3.16 -27.10
CA GLY A 22 15.70 -4.53 -26.96
C GLY A 22 16.23 -4.86 -25.56
N ALA A 23 16.19 -3.94 -24.59
CA ALA A 23 16.47 -4.24 -23.20
C ALA A 23 15.24 -4.81 -22.47
N LEU A 24 15.46 -5.54 -21.36
CA LEU A 24 14.40 -6.24 -20.61
C LEU A 24 13.27 -5.33 -20.13
N PHE A 25 13.54 -4.04 -19.92
CA PHE A 25 12.55 -3.07 -19.44
C PHE A 25 12.23 -2.00 -20.49
N ALA A 26 12.50 -2.31 -21.77
CA ALA A 26 12.04 -1.46 -22.87
C ALA A 26 10.52 -1.32 -22.85
N VAL A 27 10.01 -0.13 -23.18
CA VAL A 27 8.60 0.21 -23.16
C VAL A 27 8.18 0.77 -24.51
N GLU A 28 7.10 0.23 -25.06
CA GLU A 28 6.42 0.76 -26.25
C GLU A 28 4.96 1.03 -25.89
N ASP A 29 4.45 2.20 -26.25
CA ASP A 29 3.09 2.65 -25.96
C ASP A 29 2.68 2.52 -24.47
N GLY A 30 3.63 2.74 -23.55
CA GLY A 30 3.40 2.66 -22.10
C GLY A 30 3.36 1.25 -21.54
N VAL A 31 3.73 0.22 -22.32
CA VAL A 31 3.72 -1.19 -21.95
C VAL A 31 5.13 -1.79 -22.09
N TYR A 32 5.54 -2.61 -21.12
CA TYR A 32 6.78 -3.38 -21.25
C TYR A 32 6.74 -4.30 -22.47
N VAL A 33 7.78 -4.23 -23.32
CA VAL A 33 7.89 -5.07 -24.52
C VAL A 33 8.14 -6.51 -24.13
N GLU A 34 9.06 -6.72 -23.19
CA GLU A 34 9.45 -8.02 -22.70
C GLU A 34 8.77 -8.35 -21.36
N GLY A 35 8.64 -9.65 -21.06
CA GLY A 35 8.07 -10.14 -19.81
C GLY A 35 6.70 -10.81 -20.00
N PRO A 36 6.10 -11.28 -18.91
CA PRO A 36 4.80 -11.93 -18.94
C PRO A 36 3.70 -10.94 -19.35
N ARG A 37 2.72 -11.44 -20.10
CA ARG A 37 1.51 -10.69 -20.48
C ARG A 37 0.34 -10.99 -19.55
N THR A 38 0.42 -12.12 -18.84
CA THR A 38 -0.60 -12.58 -17.89
C THR A 38 0.05 -13.02 -16.57
N LEU A 39 -0.73 -13.03 -15.48
CA LEU A 39 -0.27 -13.62 -14.22
C LEU A 39 -0.09 -15.14 -14.34
N ARG A 40 -0.83 -15.80 -15.25
CA ARG A 40 -0.63 -17.20 -15.54
C ARG A 40 0.78 -17.46 -16.09
N GLU A 41 1.21 -16.73 -17.13
CA GLU A 41 2.57 -16.81 -17.66
C GLU A 41 3.63 -16.52 -16.59
N PHE A 42 3.37 -15.54 -15.72
CA PHE A 42 4.28 -15.20 -14.63
C PHE A 42 4.49 -16.36 -13.66
N VAL A 43 3.42 -17.00 -13.18
CA VAL A 43 3.56 -18.12 -12.23
C VAL A 43 4.07 -19.39 -12.88
N GLU A 44 3.70 -19.68 -14.11
CA GLU A 44 4.22 -20.82 -14.89
C GLU A 44 5.75 -20.73 -15.06
N ALA A 45 6.29 -19.53 -15.27
CA ALA A 45 7.73 -19.33 -15.36
C ALA A 45 8.47 -19.67 -14.04
N THR A 46 7.81 -19.56 -12.89
CA THR A 46 8.44 -19.86 -11.59
C THR A 46 8.66 -21.35 -11.34
N TRP A 47 7.99 -22.23 -12.08
CA TRP A 47 8.20 -23.69 -12.02
C TRP A 47 9.66 -24.08 -12.29
N ALA A 48 10.38 -23.30 -13.10
CA ALA A 48 11.79 -23.51 -13.40
C ALA A 48 12.71 -23.46 -12.17
N TYR A 49 12.25 -22.89 -11.05
CA TYR A 49 13.04 -22.85 -9.81
C TYR A 49 13.05 -24.18 -9.06
N GLY A 50 12.15 -25.13 -9.40
CA GLY A 50 12.17 -26.51 -8.93
C GLY A 50 12.11 -26.64 -7.41
N ASP A 51 13.09 -27.33 -6.83
CA ASP A 51 13.11 -27.66 -5.40
C ASP A 51 13.65 -26.53 -4.49
N ARG A 52 13.84 -25.30 -5.03
CA ARG A 52 14.22 -24.15 -4.19
C ARG A 52 13.10 -23.84 -3.22
N PRO A 53 13.42 -23.50 -1.93
CA PRO A 53 12.43 -23.06 -0.96
C PRO A 53 11.70 -21.81 -1.46
N PHE A 54 10.36 -21.84 -1.41
CA PHE A 54 9.54 -20.67 -1.74
C PHE A 54 8.82 -20.11 -0.52
N LEU A 55 7.99 -20.91 0.16
CA LEU A 55 7.21 -20.46 1.32
C LEU A 55 7.74 -21.13 2.58
N VAL A 56 8.14 -20.32 3.54
CA VAL A 56 8.57 -20.76 4.87
C VAL A 56 7.56 -20.25 5.89
N SER A 57 6.94 -21.16 6.62
CA SER A 57 5.97 -20.87 7.69
C SER A 57 6.26 -21.69 8.94
N GLU A 58 5.44 -21.51 9.96
CA GLU A 58 5.49 -22.36 11.17
C GLU A 58 5.14 -23.83 10.87
N ASP A 59 4.34 -24.07 9.83
CA ASP A 59 3.87 -25.40 9.44
C ASP A 59 4.89 -26.15 8.55
N GLY A 60 5.96 -25.47 8.10
CA GLY A 60 7.01 -26.08 7.28
C GLY A 60 7.49 -25.21 6.14
N VAL A 61 8.15 -25.87 5.19
CA VAL A 61 8.71 -25.24 3.98
C VAL A 61 8.09 -25.89 2.76
N LEU A 62 7.65 -25.06 1.80
CA LEU A 62 7.24 -25.49 0.46
C LEU A 62 8.27 -25.00 -0.55
N SER A 63 8.71 -25.90 -1.41
CA SER A 63 9.48 -25.56 -2.61
C SER A 63 8.61 -24.93 -3.70
N TYR A 64 9.22 -24.33 -4.72
CA TYR A 64 8.48 -23.84 -5.90
C TYR A 64 7.72 -24.96 -6.60
N ARG A 65 8.31 -26.16 -6.69
CA ARG A 65 7.66 -27.33 -7.29
C ARG A 65 6.40 -27.71 -6.51
N GLU A 66 6.53 -27.96 -5.21
CA GLU A 66 5.40 -28.33 -4.35
C GLU A 66 4.30 -27.27 -4.37
N PHE A 67 4.68 -25.99 -4.31
CA PHE A 67 3.75 -24.88 -4.41
C PHE A 67 3.01 -24.88 -5.76
N PHE A 68 3.75 -25.01 -6.88
CA PHE A 68 3.16 -24.97 -8.22
C PHE A 68 2.25 -26.18 -8.48
N ASP A 69 2.68 -27.36 -8.07
CA ASP A 69 1.88 -28.59 -8.19
C ASP A 69 0.56 -28.46 -7.41
N ALA A 70 0.62 -27.88 -6.23
CA ALA A 70 -0.55 -27.61 -5.44
C ALA A 70 -1.50 -26.56 -6.04
N ALA A 71 -0.94 -25.48 -6.56
CA ALA A 71 -1.75 -24.48 -7.25
C ALA A 71 -2.41 -25.07 -8.51
N CYS A 72 -1.73 -25.93 -9.25
CA CYS A 72 -2.30 -26.64 -10.39
C CYS A 72 -3.41 -27.62 -9.97
N GLY A 73 -3.19 -28.41 -8.92
CA GLY A 73 -4.21 -29.33 -8.39
C GLY A 73 -5.47 -28.61 -7.95
N LEU A 74 -5.32 -27.52 -7.21
CA LEU A 74 -6.45 -26.68 -6.81
C LEU A 74 -7.13 -26.02 -8.03
N ALA A 75 -6.36 -25.48 -8.98
CA ALA A 75 -6.92 -24.88 -10.19
C ALA A 75 -7.78 -25.88 -11.00
N ARG A 76 -7.32 -27.12 -11.14
CA ARG A 76 -8.11 -28.20 -11.76
C ARG A 76 -9.38 -28.49 -10.98
N SER A 77 -9.28 -28.63 -9.66
CA SER A 77 -10.47 -28.84 -8.82
C SER A 77 -11.49 -27.71 -9.00
N LEU A 78 -11.05 -26.45 -9.06
CA LEU A 78 -11.93 -25.29 -9.30
C LEU A 78 -12.67 -25.41 -10.64
N VAL A 79 -12.00 -25.85 -11.70
CA VAL A 79 -12.61 -26.02 -13.03
C VAL A 79 -13.45 -27.29 -13.13
N ASP A 80 -12.90 -28.44 -12.74
CA ASP A 80 -13.49 -29.74 -13.02
C ASP A 80 -14.56 -30.15 -12.01
N GLN A 81 -14.34 -29.86 -10.70
CA GLN A 81 -15.26 -30.27 -9.63
C GLN A 81 -16.28 -29.17 -9.31
N TYR A 82 -15.83 -27.89 -9.27
CA TYR A 82 -16.72 -26.76 -8.97
C TYR A 82 -17.32 -26.12 -10.24
N GLY A 83 -16.91 -26.54 -11.43
CA GLY A 83 -17.45 -26.08 -12.72
C GLY A 83 -17.19 -24.60 -13.01
N LEU A 84 -16.14 -24.02 -12.42
CA LEU A 84 -15.81 -22.60 -12.60
C LEU A 84 -15.18 -22.36 -13.98
N ARG A 85 -15.36 -21.15 -14.48
CA ARG A 85 -14.89 -20.74 -15.81
C ARG A 85 -14.09 -19.45 -15.74
N PRO A 86 -13.23 -19.16 -16.70
CA PRO A 86 -12.54 -17.88 -16.80
C PRO A 86 -13.51 -16.71 -16.62
N GLY A 87 -13.11 -15.73 -15.79
CA GLY A 87 -13.93 -14.58 -15.41
C GLY A 87 -14.82 -14.77 -14.18
N ASP A 88 -15.04 -16.01 -13.68
CA ASP A 88 -15.71 -16.23 -12.40
C ASP A 88 -14.84 -15.69 -11.25
N ARG A 89 -15.47 -15.14 -10.20
CA ARG A 89 -14.76 -14.56 -9.06
C ARG A 89 -14.53 -15.62 -7.99
N ALA A 90 -13.27 -15.70 -7.52
CA ALA A 90 -12.84 -16.50 -6.39
C ALA A 90 -12.44 -15.60 -5.22
N ALA A 91 -13.26 -15.54 -4.17
CA ALA A 91 -12.96 -14.75 -2.99
C ALA A 91 -11.95 -15.47 -2.08
N VAL A 92 -10.83 -14.79 -1.77
CA VAL A 92 -9.75 -15.32 -0.92
C VAL A 92 -9.72 -14.53 0.37
N ALA A 93 -10.19 -15.12 1.48
CA ALA A 93 -10.21 -14.50 2.80
C ALA A 93 -9.41 -15.34 3.80
N MET A 94 -8.13 -15.06 3.90
CA MET A 94 -7.18 -15.75 4.79
C MET A 94 -6.11 -14.78 5.31
N ARG A 95 -5.50 -15.12 6.44
CA ARG A 95 -4.24 -14.51 6.86
C ARG A 95 -3.08 -14.96 5.96
N ASN A 96 -1.85 -14.52 6.28
CA ASN A 96 -0.64 -14.88 5.53
C ASN A 96 -0.26 -16.35 5.78
N HIS A 97 -1.10 -17.26 5.28
CA HIS A 97 -0.82 -18.70 5.22
C HIS A 97 -0.20 -19.07 3.86
N PRO A 98 0.56 -20.16 3.74
CA PRO A 98 1.00 -20.68 2.45
C PRO A 98 -0.16 -20.92 1.49
N GLU A 99 -1.31 -21.38 2.01
CA GLU A 99 -2.51 -21.68 1.24
C GLU A 99 -3.15 -20.44 0.62
N TRP A 100 -2.90 -19.25 1.18
CA TRP A 100 -3.33 -18.01 0.52
C TRP A 100 -2.65 -17.86 -0.84
N GLN A 101 -1.33 -18.10 -0.90
CA GLN A 101 -0.58 -18.04 -2.17
C GLN A 101 -1.08 -19.10 -3.14
N ILE A 102 -1.33 -20.31 -2.67
CA ILE A 102 -1.84 -21.41 -3.49
C ILE A 102 -3.22 -21.07 -4.05
N ALA A 103 -4.14 -20.57 -3.22
CA ALA A 103 -5.48 -20.18 -3.61
C ALA A 103 -5.48 -19.04 -4.65
N PHE A 104 -4.67 -18.01 -4.42
CA PHE A 104 -4.52 -16.90 -5.33
C PHE A 104 -3.98 -17.35 -6.70
N TRP A 105 -2.90 -18.13 -6.72
CA TRP A 105 -2.29 -18.58 -7.96
C TRP A 105 -3.11 -19.67 -8.66
N ALA A 106 -3.83 -20.50 -7.92
CA ALA A 106 -4.78 -21.44 -8.51
C ALA A 106 -5.90 -20.70 -9.26
N ALA A 107 -6.41 -19.61 -8.71
CA ALA A 107 -7.38 -18.76 -9.39
C ALA A 107 -6.79 -18.19 -10.69
N GLN A 108 -5.53 -17.70 -10.68
CA GLN A 108 -4.87 -17.19 -11.88
C GLN A 108 -4.64 -18.28 -12.94
N LEU A 109 -4.24 -19.49 -12.53
CA LEU A 109 -4.04 -20.64 -13.42
C LEU A 109 -5.36 -21.12 -14.05
N ALA A 110 -6.48 -20.97 -13.34
CA ALA A 110 -7.82 -21.32 -13.83
C ALA A 110 -8.50 -20.16 -14.61
N GLY A 111 -7.85 -19.00 -14.77
CA GLY A 111 -8.42 -17.83 -15.43
C GLY A 111 -9.53 -17.13 -14.63
N LEU A 112 -9.63 -17.40 -13.33
CA LEU A 112 -10.60 -16.78 -12.45
C LEU A 112 -10.12 -15.40 -12.00
N VAL A 113 -11.06 -14.53 -11.67
CA VAL A 113 -10.77 -13.24 -11.04
C VAL A 113 -10.58 -13.47 -9.53
N ALA A 114 -9.33 -13.37 -9.06
CA ALA A 114 -9.06 -13.46 -7.63
C ALA A 114 -9.55 -12.20 -6.91
N VAL A 115 -10.28 -12.38 -5.80
CA VAL A 115 -10.79 -11.30 -4.97
C VAL A 115 -10.22 -11.44 -3.56
N PRO A 116 -9.00 -10.91 -3.30
CA PRO A 116 -8.43 -10.87 -1.97
C PRO A 116 -9.25 -9.98 -1.04
N LEU A 117 -9.80 -10.57 0.01
CA LEU A 117 -10.59 -9.87 1.02
C LEU A 117 -9.78 -9.66 2.30
N ASN A 118 -10.01 -8.53 2.94
CA ASN A 118 -9.33 -8.18 4.18
C ASN A 118 -9.66 -9.19 5.29
N ALA A 119 -8.66 -9.92 5.75
CA ALA A 119 -8.80 -10.95 6.77
C ALA A 119 -9.18 -10.43 8.18
N TRP A 120 -9.17 -9.12 8.40
CA TRP A 120 -9.58 -8.49 9.67
C TRP A 120 -11.00 -7.94 9.65
N TRP A 121 -11.64 -7.91 8.50
CA TRP A 121 -13.02 -7.45 8.37
C TRP A 121 -13.98 -8.26 9.24
N THR A 122 -14.98 -7.56 9.76
CA THR A 122 -16.13 -8.14 10.45
C THR A 122 -16.99 -8.95 9.50
N GLU A 123 -18.00 -9.65 10.04
CA GLU A 123 -18.99 -10.37 9.24
C GLU A 123 -19.71 -9.44 8.27
N ASP A 124 -20.17 -8.27 8.73
CA ASP A 124 -20.89 -7.29 7.92
C ASP A 124 -20.04 -6.70 6.79
N GLU A 125 -18.76 -6.40 7.07
CA GLU A 125 -17.83 -5.89 6.08
C GLU A 125 -17.51 -6.95 5.00
N LEU A 126 -17.36 -8.21 5.41
CA LEU A 126 -17.18 -9.33 4.49
C LEU A 126 -18.44 -9.54 3.65
N ALA A 127 -19.63 -9.56 4.27
CA ALA A 127 -20.89 -9.70 3.58
C ALA A 127 -21.09 -8.62 2.51
N TYR A 128 -20.78 -7.35 2.84
CA TYR A 128 -20.82 -6.25 1.87
C TYR A 128 -19.94 -6.53 0.63
N ALA A 129 -18.70 -6.94 0.84
CA ALA A 129 -17.77 -7.19 -0.27
C ALA A 129 -18.17 -8.42 -1.09
N LEU A 130 -18.73 -9.46 -0.43
CA LEU A 130 -19.24 -10.65 -1.08
C LEU A 130 -20.49 -10.37 -1.91
N ASP A 131 -21.41 -9.52 -1.42
CA ASP A 131 -22.59 -9.08 -2.17
C ASP A 131 -22.19 -8.25 -3.40
N ASP A 132 -21.16 -7.43 -3.27
CA ASP A 132 -20.65 -6.59 -4.35
C ASP A 132 -19.95 -7.41 -5.43
N CYS A 133 -18.95 -8.23 -5.09
CA CYS A 133 -18.17 -9.00 -6.07
C CYS A 133 -18.87 -10.27 -6.55
N ARG A 134 -19.87 -10.78 -5.83
CA ARG A 134 -20.64 -11.98 -6.17
C ARG A 134 -19.73 -13.15 -6.56
N PRO A 135 -18.94 -13.68 -5.63
CA PRO A 135 -18.02 -14.77 -5.94
C PRO A 135 -18.77 -16.06 -6.25
N ARG A 136 -18.13 -16.92 -7.04
CA ARG A 136 -18.62 -18.25 -7.34
C ARG A 136 -18.05 -19.32 -6.41
N ILE A 137 -16.97 -18.95 -5.68
CA ILE A 137 -16.35 -19.80 -4.67
C ILE A 137 -15.70 -18.95 -3.59
N LEU A 138 -15.66 -19.50 -2.36
CA LEU A 138 -14.96 -18.94 -1.21
C LEU A 138 -13.75 -19.82 -0.88
N LEU A 139 -12.57 -19.20 -0.74
CA LEU A 139 -11.31 -19.83 -0.33
C LEU A 139 -10.89 -19.16 0.96
N VAL A 140 -11.16 -19.80 2.10
CA VAL A 140 -11.10 -19.15 3.43
C VAL A 140 -10.30 -19.98 4.43
N ASP A 141 -9.75 -19.34 5.46
CA ASP A 141 -9.24 -20.06 6.63
C ASP A 141 -10.33 -20.26 7.69
N GLY A 142 -10.06 -21.11 8.69
CA GLY A 142 -11.04 -21.47 9.70
C GLY A 142 -11.57 -20.31 10.53
N GLU A 143 -10.76 -19.24 10.73
CA GLU A 143 -11.21 -18.05 11.47
C GLU A 143 -12.20 -17.21 10.62
N ARG A 144 -12.01 -17.15 9.29
CA ARG A 144 -12.92 -16.45 8.36
C ARG A 144 -14.12 -17.29 7.98
N GLU A 145 -14.00 -18.62 8.02
CA GLU A 145 -15.13 -19.53 7.83
C GLU A 145 -16.35 -19.14 8.69
N GLU A 146 -16.11 -18.84 9.97
CA GLU A 146 -17.16 -18.46 10.90
C GLU A 146 -17.92 -17.21 10.46
N ARG A 147 -17.19 -16.23 9.91
CA ARG A 147 -17.74 -14.94 9.47
C ARG A 147 -18.47 -14.98 8.12
N VAL A 148 -18.14 -15.93 7.25
CA VAL A 148 -18.75 -16.03 5.92
C VAL A 148 -19.79 -17.14 5.79
N ARG A 149 -19.90 -18.01 6.79
CA ARG A 149 -20.75 -19.21 6.74
C ARG A 149 -22.23 -18.88 6.53
N ALA A 150 -22.77 -17.89 7.23
CA ALA A 150 -24.17 -17.48 7.10
C ALA A 150 -24.45 -16.99 5.67
N TRP A 151 -23.60 -16.12 5.16
CA TRP A 151 -23.68 -15.60 3.81
C TRP A 151 -23.56 -16.70 2.74
N ALA A 152 -22.60 -17.62 2.89
CA ALA A 152 -22.39 -18.73 1.96
C ALA A 152 -23.59 -19.64 1.84
N ARG A 153 -24.28 -19.91 2.97
CA ARG A 153 -25.52 -20.72 2.99
C ARG A 153 -26.69 -20.00 2.32
N GLU A 154 -26.88 -18.73 2.60
CA GLU A 154 -27.94 -17.91 2.03
C GLU A 154 -27.83 -17.83 0.51
N HIS A 155 -26.60 -17.60 0.00
CA HIS A 155 -26.34 -17.42 -1.42
C HIS A 155 -25.99 -18.72 -2.16
N HIS A 156 -25.97 -19.85 -1.47
CA HIS A 156 -25.61 -21.18 -2.01
C HIS A 156 -24.23 -21.18 -2.72
N VAL A 157 -23.26 -20.41 -2.19
CA VAL A 157 -21.91 -20.33 -2.73
C VAL A 157 -21.03 -21.37 -2.05
N PRO A 158 -20.41 -22.30 -2.82
CA PRO A 158 -19.50 -23.28 -2.27
C PRO A 158 -18.20 -22.63 -1.79
N GLY A 159 -17.47 -23.32 -0.91
CA GLY A 159 -16.18 -22.85 -0.46
C GLY A 159 -15.29 -23.98 0.05
N ILE A 160 -14.00 -23.67 0.08
CA ILE A 160 -12.94 -24.53 0.62
C ILE A 160 -12.35 -23.84 1.84
N VAL A 161 -12.33 -24.56 2.96
CA VAL A 161 -11.80 -24.06 4.23
C VAL A 161 -10.44 -24.69 4.51
N PHE A 162 -9.44 -23.84 4.67
CA PHE A 162 -8.07 -24.18 5.07
C PHE A 162 -7.89 -23.90 6.57
N HIS A 163 -7.08 -24.67 7.27
CA HIS A 163 -6.83 -24.49 8.72
C HIS A 163 -8.11 -24.43 9.59
N GLY A 164 -9.17 -25.12 9.18
CA GLY A 164 -10.39 -25.25 9.98
C GLY A 164 -10.18 -26.26 11.12
N ALA A 165 -10.73 -26.00 12.30
CA ALA A 165 -10.84 -26.98 13.35
C ALA A 165 -11.64 -28.21 12.87
N ALA A 166 -11.29 -29.43 13.29
CA ALA A 166 -12.08 -30.61 13.01
C ALA A 166 -13.53 -30.39 13.53
N PRO A 167 -14.60 -30.84 12.80
CA PRO A 167 -15.96 -30.61 13.23
C PRO A 167 -16.18 -31.19 14.62
N ALA A 168 -16.59 -30.35 15.56
CA ALA A 168 -17.11 -30.80 16.82
C ALA A 168 -18.47 -31.48 16.55
N SER A 169 -18.48 -32.82 16.60
CA SER A 169 -19.62 -33.72 16.66
C SER A 169 -20.68 -33.71 15.53
N PRO A 170 -21.16 -34.88 15.11
CA PRO A 170 -22.07 -35.05 13.95
C PRO A 170 -23.55 -34.84 14.25
N HIS A 171 -23.93 -33.99 15.19
CA HIS A 171 -25.33 -33.82 15.57
C HIS A 171 -25.86 -32.43 15.19
N GLY A 172 -26.67 -32.36 14.16
CA GLY A 172 -27.67 -31.30 13.99
C GLY A 172 -27.49 -30.32 12.83
N VAL A 173 -26.94 -30.72 11.69
CA VAL A 173 -26.97 -29.86 10.49
C VAL A 173 -28.12 -30.29 9.57
N GLN A 174 -29.13 -29.47 9.47
CA GLN A 174 -30.20 -29.61 8.46
C GLN A 174 -29.69 -28.96 7.15
N GLY A 175 -29.37 -29.77 6.15
CA GLY A 175 -28.94 -29.38 4.80
C GLY A 175 -27.44 -29.54 4.56
N PRO A 176 -27.04 -29.69 3.29
CA PRO A 176 -25.59 -29.77 2.95
C PRO A 176 -24.91 -28.45 3.28
N ASP A 177 -23.84 -28.50 4.07
CA ASP A 177 -23.00 -27.34 4.33
C ASP A 177 -22.24 -26.99 3.03
N PRO A 178 -22.40 -25.78 2.46
CA PRO A 178 -21.72 -25.39 1.23
C PRO A 178 -20.21 -25.29 1.39
N LEU A 179 -19.70 -25.21 2.63
CA LEU A 179 -18.28 -25.09 2.92
C LEU A 179 -17.64 -26.47 3.17
N THR A 180 -16.80 -26.90 2.25
CA THR A 180 -16.05 -28.15 2.36
C THR A 180 -14.70 -27.88 3.00
N ARG A 181 -14.36 -28.63 4.05
CA ARG A 181 -13.04 -28.54 4.67
C ARG A 181 -12.02 -29.34 3.88
N ALA A 182 -10.89 -28.70 3.55
CA ALA A 182 -9.70 -29.41 3.15
C ALA A 182 -9.30 -30.33 4.31
N GLY A 183 -9.24 -31.64 4.06
CA GLY A 183 -9.06 -32.66 5.11
C GLY A 183 -7.94 -32.34 6.09
N GLY A 184 -8.08 -32.76 7.34
CA GLY A 184 -7.31 -32.34 8.54
C GLY A 184 -5.79 -32.51 8.55
N ALA A 185 -5.17 -32.71 7.41
CA ALA A 185 -3.73 -32.68 7.18
C ALA A 185 -3.32 -31.43 6.36
N GLY A 186 -4.13 -30.37 6.37
CA GLY A 186 -3.85 -29.15 5.63
C GLY A 186 -3.66 -29.41 4.15
N PHE A 187 -2.86 -28.60 3.53
CA PHE A 187 -2.43 -28.60 2.15
C PHE A 187 -2.04 -29.96 1.53
N GLN A 188 -1.45 -30.89 2.31
CA GLN A 188 -1.01 -32.19 1.78
C GLN A 188 -2.15 -33.08 1.22
N ALA A 189 -3.40 -32.82 1.57
CA ALA A 189 -4.53 -33.56 0.99
C ALA A 189 -4.77 -33.17 -0.49
N TYR A 190 -4.57 -31.91 -0.88
CA TYR A 190 -4.67 -31.47 -2.29
C TYR A 190 -3.46 -31.86 -3.13
N VAL A 191 -2.28 -31.96 -2.54
CA VAL A 191 -1.05 -32.36 -3.24
C VAL A 191 -1.00 -33.88 -3.50
N ARG A 192 -1.66 -34.69 -2.68
CA ARG A 192 -1.59 -36.14 -2.80
C ARG A 192 -2.59 -36.79 -3.76
N ASP A 193 -3.62 -36.06 -4.16
CA ASP A 193 -4.62 -36.59 -5.07
C ASP A 193 -4.28 -36.25 -6.54
N THR A 194 -3.20 -36.83 -7.00
CA THR A 194 -2.89 -37.44 -8.30
C THR A 194 -2.87 -36.63 -9.59
N ASP A 195 -3.45 -35.46 -9.72
CA ASP A 195 -3.53 -34.76 -11.02
C ASP A 195 -2.52 -33.60 -11.18
N SER A 196 -1.67 -33.37 -10.21
CA SER A 196 -0.64 -32.31 -10.25
C SER A 196 0.38 -32.49 -11.39
N LEU A 197 0.63 -33.74 -11.80
CA LEU A 197 1.50 -34.06 -12.93
C LEU A 197 0.94 -33.63 -14.30
N LEU A 198 -0.34 -33.24 -14.36
CA LEU A 198 -1.00 -32.82 -15.59
C LEU A 198 -0.83 -31.32 -15.91
N GLY A 199 -0.19 -30.58 -15.01
CA GLY A 199 -0.06 -29.11 -15.13
C GLY A 199 -1.38 -28.33 -14.92
N PRO A 200 -1.45 -27.03 -15.23
CA PRO A 200 -2.66 -26.23 -15.04
C PRO A 200 -3.80 -26.65 -15.99
N PRO A 201 -5.08 -26.31 -15.68
CA PRO A 201 -6.19 -26.60 -16.57
C PRO A 201 -6.03 -25.91 -17.93
N PRO A 202 -6.51 -26.54 -19.03
CA PRO A 202 -6.39 -26.00 -20.39
C PRO A 202 -7.47 -24.93 -20.64
N VAL A 203 -7.31 -23.75 -20.04
CA VAL A 203 -8.19 -22.59 -20.20
C VAL A 203 -7.42 -21.43 -20.84
N ASP A 204 -8.10 -20.61 -21.64
CA ASP A 204 -7.51 -19.42 -22.22
C ASP A 204 -7.52 -18.26 -21.23
N VAL A 205 -6.35 -17.66 -21.01
CA VAL A 205 -6.17 -16.47 -20.18
C VAL A 205 -5.52 -15.39 -21.02
N LEU A 206 -6.27 -14.33 -21.31
CA LEU A 206 -5.82 -13.23 -22.17
C LEU A 206 -5.36 -12.03 -21.33
N PRO A 207 -4.44 -11.20 -21.84
CA PRO A 207 -3.94 -10.01 -21.15
C PRO A 207 -5.03 -9.02 -20.71
N GLU A 208 -6.08 -8.89 -21.50
CA GLU A 208 -7.23 -8.00 -21.26
C GLU A 208 -8.26 -8.55 -20.28
N HIS A 209 -8.21 -9.85 -19.93
CA HIS A 209 -9.12 -10.42 -18.95
C HIS A 209 -8.85 -9.84 -17.56
N ASP A 210 -9.91 -9.72 -16.76
CA ASP A 210 -9.80 -9.31 -15.35
C ASP A 210 -9.04 -10.40 -14.56
N ALA A 211 -8.02 -9.99 -13.82
CA ALA A 211 -7.19 -10.87 -13.00
C ALA A 211 -7.53 -10.77 -11.51
N THR A 212 -7.77 -9.53 -11.04
CA THR A 212 -8.03 -9.29 -9.62
C THR A 212 -9.06 -8.19 -9.41
N ILE A 213 -9.82 -8.31 -8.31
CA ILE A 213 -10.62 -7.21 -7.71
C ILE A 213 -10.08 -7.02 -6.30
N ILE A 214 -9.43 -5.87 -6.03
CA ILE A 214 -8.86 -5.56 -4.72
C ILE A 214 -9.59 -4.38 -4.12
N TYR A 215 -10.16 -4.57 -2.93
CA TYR A 215 -10.95 -3.54 -2.27
C TYR A 215 -10.07 -2.48 -1.63
N THR A 216 -10.35 -1.21 -1.97
CA THR A 216 -9.71 -0.05 -1.35
C THR A 216 -10.46 0.34 -0.08
N SER A 217 -9.78 0.98 0.85
CA SER A 217 -10.40 1.54 2.07
C SER A 217 -11.23 2.80 1.81
N GLY A 218 -11.84 2.93 0.65
CA GLY A 218 -12.65 4.03 0.14
C GLY A 218 -12.77 5.28 1.02
N THR A 219 -12.46 6.44 0.47
CA THR A 219 -12.59 7.72 1.17
C THR A 219 -14.05 8.16 1.42
N THR A 220 -15.01 7.46 0.82
CA THR A 220 -16.46 7.74 0.86
C THR A 220 -17.23 6.87 1.85
N GLY A 221 -16.55 6.01 2.61
CA GLY A 221 -17.15 5.19 3.68
C GLY A 221 -17.28 3.70 3.38
N ARG A 222 -17.52 3.28 2.13
CA ARG A 222 -17.54 1.86 1.74
C ARG A 222 -16.37 1.53 0.83
N PRO A 223 -15.73 0.35 1.01
CA PRO A 223 -14.65 -0.10 0.13
C PRO A 223 -15.13 -0.24 -1.32
N LYS A 224 -14.28 0.14 -2.29
CA LYS A 224 -14.52 -0.04 -3.71
C LYS A 224 -13.60 -1.11 -4.27
N GLY A 225 -14.11 -2.01 -5.10
CA GLY A 225 -13.32 -3.06 -5.74
C GLY A 225 -12.57 -2.52 -6.97
N ALA A 226 -11.26 -2.30 -6.86
CA ALA A 226 -10.42 -1.90 -7.98
C ALA A 226 -10.09 -3.11 -8.87
N VAL A 227 -10.43 -3.03 -10.16
CA VAL A 227 -10.31 -4.15 -11.12
C VAL A 227 -9.06 -4.01 -11.94
N ALA A 228 -8.14 -4.97 -11.79
CA ALA A 228 -6.94 -5.05 -12.60
C ALA A 228 -7.03 -6.18 -13.63
N THR A 229 -6.60 -5.89 -14.87
CA THR A 229 -6.43 -6.92 -15.91
C THR A 229 -5.15 -7.73 -15.67
N HIS A 230 -5.02 -8.87 -16.36
CA HIS A 230 -3.79 -9.64 -16.34
C HIS A 230 -2.59 -8.84 -16.83
N LEU A 231 -2.77 -8.00 -17.88
CA LEU A 231 -1.71 -7.14 -18.39
C LEU A 231 -1.26 -6.10 -17.35
N ALA A 232 -2.19 -5.49 -16.62
CA ALA A 232 -1.88 -4.53 -15.57
C ALA A 232 -1.09 -5.17 -14.42
N GLN A 233 -1.54 -6.34 -13.97
CA GLN A 233 -0.85 -7.10 -12.92
C GLN A 233 0.52 -7.63 -13.38
N ALA A 234 0.65 -8.05 -14.64
CA ALA A 234 1.94 -8.44 -15.22
C ALA A 234 2.93 -7.27 -15.26
N GLY A 235 2.46 -6.05 -15.60
CA GLY A 235 3.25 -4.83 -15.48
C GLY A 235 3.68 -4.56 -14.05
N ALA A 236 2.77 -4.71 -13.08
CA ALA A 236 3.09 -4.58 -11.67
C ALA A 236 4.14 -5.61 -11.19
N ALA A 237 4.18 -6.81 -11.77
CA ALA A 237 5.21 -7.80 -11.48
C ALA A 237 6.58 -7.44 -12.11
N MET A 238 6.61 -6.65 -13.18
CA MET A 238 7.85 -6.14 -13.78
C MET A 238 8.48 -4.99 -12.99
N ASN A 239 7.66 -4.16 -12.33
CA ASN A 239 8.11 -2.98 -11.60
C ASN A 239 9.20 -3.26 -10.54
N PRO A 240 9.01 -4.21 -9.59
CA PRO A 240 10.04 -4.52 -8.59
C PRO A 240 11.31 -5.13 -9.22
N ARG A 241 11.21 -5.83 -10.36
CA ARG A 241 12.36 -6.35 -11.11
C ARG A 241 13.21 -5.22 -11.67
N TYR A 242 12.56 -4.19 -12.23
CA TYR A 242 13.25 -2.97 -12.70
C TYR A 242 14.03 -2.30 -11.56
N TYR A 243 13.38 -2.08 -10.41
CA TYR A 243 14.05 -1.45 -9.27
C TYR A 243 15.19 -2.29 -8.69
N ALA A 244 15.04 -3.62 -8.69
CA ALA A 244 16.11 -4.52 -8.28
C ALA A 244 17.33 -4.42 -9.22
N ALA A 245 17.08 -4.33 -10.53
CA ALA A 245 18.12 -4.16 -11.54
C ALA A 245 18.79 -2.79 -11.44
N ALA A 246 18.00 -1.72 -11.29
CA ALA A 246 18.52 -0.35 -11.12
C ALA A 246 19.38 -0.22 -9.84
N SER A 247 18.92 -0.81 -8.73
CA SER A 247 19.66 -0.85 -7.47
C SER A 247 20.98 -1.63 -7.61
N ALA A 248 20.98 -2.78 -8.28
CA ALA A 248 22.20 -3.55 -8.53
C ALA A 248 23.23 -2.74 -9.31
N LEU A 249 22.79 -2.07 -10.39
CA LEU A 249 23.67 -1.18 -11.18
C LEU A 249 24.18 0.00 -10.36
N GLY A 250 23.33 0.59 -9.51
CA GLY A 250 23.74 1.67 -8.58
C GLY A 250 24.83 1.25 -7.59
N ARG A 251 24.90 -0.03 -7.24
CA ARG A 251 25.96 -0.63 -6.42
C ARG A 251 27.16 -1.14 -7.24
N GLY A 252 27.18 -0.95 -8.56
CA GLY A 252 28.23 -1.45 -9.43
C GLY A 252 28.19 -2.97 -9.66
N THR A 253 27.05 -3.63 -9.42
CA THR A 253 26.86 -5.07 -9.65
C THR A 253 25.94 -5.33 -10.84
N LEU A 254 26.09 -6.47 -11.50
CA LEU A 254 25.22 -6.83 -12.61
C LEU A 254 23.85 -7.34 -12.09
N PRO A 255 22.74 -6.93 -12.73
CA PRO A 255 21.42 -7.44 -12.40
C PRO A 255 21.35 -8.96 -12.49
N GLY A 256 20.66 -9.61 -11.54
CA GLY A 256 20.51 -11.06 -11.50
C GLY A 256 21.74 -11.84 -10.99
N GLN A 257 22.83 -11.16 -10.66
CA GLN A 257 23.97 -11.78 -9.99
C GLN A 257 23.83 -11.64 -8.48
N GLY A 258 24.03 -12.74 -7.77
CA GLY A 258 23.91 -12.81 -6.32
C GLY A 258 22.96 -13.90 -5.84
N PRO A 259 22.90 -14.15 -4.53
CA PRO A 259 21.97 -15.12 -3.96
C PRO A 259 20.53 -14.64 -4.12
N ALA A 260 19.61 -15.60 -4.28
CA ALA A 260 18.18 -15.32 -4.28
C ALA A 260 17.75 -14.70 -2.93
N PRO A 261 16.82 -13.73 -2.94
CA PRO A 261 16.39 -13.07 -1.71
C PRO A 261 15.65 -14.02 -0.78
N VAL A 262 15.90 -13.89 0.52
CA VAL A 262 15.06 -14.43 1.58
C VAL A 262 14.35 -13.26 2.23
N SER A 263 13.04 -13.14 2.04
CA SER A 263 12.28 -11.96 2.40
C SER A 263 11.30 -12.25 3.53
N LEU A 264 11.39 -11.47 4.61
CA LEU A 264 10.34 -11.36 5.61
C LEU A 264 9.42 -10.22 5.20
N THR A 265 8.19 -10.56 4.75
CA THR A 265 7.17 -9.56 4.43
C THR A 265 6.12 -9.51 5.53
N THR A 266 5.87 -8.32 6.05
CA THR A 266 4.87 -8.08 7.10
C THR A 266 3.57 -7.51 6.53
N PHE A 267 3.53 -7.25 5.23
CA PHE A 267 2.30 -6.84 4.56
C PHE A 267 1.28 -7.98 4.49
N PRO A 268 0.00 -7.70 4.79
CA PRO A 268 -1.06 -8.67 4.56
C PRO A 268 -1.19 -9.02 3.07
N PHE A 269 -1.35 -10.30 2.73
CA PHE A 269 -1.42 -10.76 1.35
C PHE A 269 -2.63 -10.22 0.57
N PHE A 270 -3.69 -9.82 1.25
CA PHE A 270 -4.84 -9.19 0.58
C PHE A 270 -4.59 -7.74 0.15
N HIS A 271 -3.44 -7.14 0.53
CA HIS A 271 -3.09 -5.76 0.21
C HIS A 271 -2.01 -5.68 -0.88
N VAL A 272 -2.15 -4.73 -1.82
CA VAL A 272 -1.23 -4.58 -2.99
C VAL A 272 0.24 -4.38 -2.62
N ALA A 273 0.56 -3.85 -1.43
CA ALA A 273 1.95 -3.76 -0.97
C ALA A 273 2.63 -5.14 -0.86
N ALA A 274 1.87 -6.17 -0.46
CA ALA A 274 2.36 -7.54 -0.46
C ALA A 274 2.61 -8.08 -1.87
N PHE A 275 1.79 -7.67 -2.86
CA PHE A 275 1.96 -8.07 -4.27
C PHE A 275 3.34 -7.64 -4.79
N THR A 276 3.73 -6.38 -4.57
CA THR A 276 5.08 -5.92 -4.93
C THR A 276 6.17 -6.78 -4.29
N SER A 277 5.98 -7.19 -3.02
CA SER A 277 6.95 -8.01 -2.29
C SER A 277 7.03 -9.43 -2.85
N PHE A 278 5.89 -10.14 -2.99
CA PHE A 278 5.94 -11.52 -3.46
C PHE A 278 6.26 -11.63 -4.96
N TYR A 279 5.85 -10.67 -5.80
CA TYR A 279 6.29 -10.62 -7.20
C TYR A 279 7.82 -10.49 -7.30
N SER A 280 8.42 -9.62 -6.50
CA SER A 280 9.88 -9.45 -6.45
C SER A 280 10.59 -10.75 -6.09
N VAL A 281 10.11 -11.43 -5.05
CA VAL A 281 10.69 -12.68 -4.55
C VAL A 281 10.53 -13.81 -5.56
N MET A 282 9.32 -14.00 -6.11
CA MET A 282 9.02 -15.03 -7.10
C MET A 282 9.83 -14.84 -8.39
N ALA A 283 9.94 -13.61 -8.88
CA ALA A 283 10.71 -13.31 -10.08
C ALA A 283 12.22 -13.63 -9.92
N ALA A 284 12.74 -13.61 -8.69
CA ALA A 284 14.14 -13.90 -8.37
C ALA A 284 14.38 -15.36 -7.92
N GLY A 285 13.35 -16.20 -7.85
CA GLY A 285 13.44 -17.55 -7.28
C GLY A 285 13.85 -17.53 -5.81
N GLY A 286 13.38 -16.53 -5.06
CA GLY A 286 13.66 -16.30 -3.66
C GLY A 286 12.67 -16.99 -2.72
N THR A 287 12.83 -16.74 -1.42
CA THR A 287 12.02 -17.34 -0.35
C THR A 287 11.22 -16.28 0.37
N LEU A 288 9.92 -16.53 0.60
CA LEU A 288 9.05 -15.75 1.48
C LEU A 288 9.00 -16.42 2.86
N VAL A 289 9.45 -15.70 3.88
CA VAL A 289 9.26 -16.08 5.28
C VAL A 289 7.99 -15.41 5.77
N LEU A 290 7.03 -16.21 6.25
CA LEU A 290 5.69 -15.77 6.57
C LEU A 290 5.49 -15.55 8.07
N MET A 291 4.76 -14.49 8.40
CA MET A 291 4.25 -14.23 9.74
C MET A 291 2.73 -14.08 9.68
N ARG A 292 2.01 -14.79 10.57
CA ARG A 292 0.55 -14.70 10.67
C ARG A 292 0.09 -13.41 11.37
N ARG A 293 0.85 -12.98 12.37
CA ARG A 293 0.67 -11.74 13.13
C ARG A 293 2.01 -11.07 13.34
N TRP A 294 2.02 -9.76 13.35
CA TRP A 294 3.22 -9.00 13.64
C TRP A 294 3.62 -9.17 15.11
N ASP A 295 4.89 -9.46 15.32
CA ASP A 295 5.56 -9.54 16.62
C ASP A 295 7.05 -9.28 16.37
N ALA A 296 7.63 -8.27 17.02
CA ALA A 296 9.01 -7.85 16.77
C ALA A 296 10.04 -8.88 17.23
N ASP A 297 9.81 -9.57 18.37
CA ASP A 297 10.69 -10.65 18.87
C ASP A 297 10.69 -11.83 17.91
N LYS A 298 9.50 -12.21 17.43
CA LYS A 298 9.35 -13.26 16.43
C LYS A 298 9.99 -12.90 15.11
N ALA A 299 9.90 -11.63 14.70
CA ALA A 299 10.57 -11.14 13.50
C ALA A 299 12.09 -11.28 13.61
N LEU A 300 12.71 -10.89 14.73
CA LEU A 300 14.14 -11.09 14.99
C LEU A 300 14.53 -12.57 14.99
N GLU A 301 13.72 -13.44 15.61
CA GLU A 301 13.94 -14.89 15.58
C GLU A 301 13.97 -15.41 14.14
N LEU A 302 12.96 -15.05 13.33
CA LEU A 302 12.85 -15.48 11.93
C LEU A 302 13.98 -14.94 11.08
N ILE A 303 14.40 -13.68 11.27
CA ILE A 303 15.54 -13.07 10.57
C ILE A 303 16.81 -13.88 10.83
N ARG A 304 17.10 -14.20 12.08
CA ARG A 304 18.27 -15.01 12.46
C ARG A 304 18.18 -16.44 11.93
N ARG A 305 17.04 -17.11 12.20
CA ARG A 305 16.85 -18.53 11.87
C ARG A 305 16.91 -18.81 10.37
N HIS A 306 16.27 -17.98 9.56
CA HIS A 306 16.18 -18.16 8.12
C HIS A 306 17.16 -17.28 7.33
N ARG A 307 18.06 -16.54 8.04
CA ARG A 307 19.04 -15.63 7.44
C ARG A 307 18.37 -14.67 6.44
N VAL A 308 17.27 -14.05 6.88
CA VAL A 308 16.49 -13.12 6.07
C VAL A 308 17.38 -12.00 5.57
N THR A 309 17.36 -11.79 4.26
CA THR A 309 18.17 -10.76 3.58
C THR A 309 17.37 -9.49 3.27
N HIS A 310 16.05 -9.61 3.18
CA HIS A 310 15.15 -8.53 2.78
C HIS A 310 14.00 -8.40 3.78
N TYR A 311 13.86 -7.23 4.37
CA TYR A 311 12.67 -6.86 5.15
C TYR A 311 11.75 -6.00 4.31
N ALA A 312 10.43 -6.23 4.39
CA ALA A 312 9.42 -5.38 3.77
C ALA A 312 8.21 -5.22 4.69
N GLY A 313 7.87 -3.97 5.03
CA GLY A 313 6.77 -3.66 5.94
C GLY A 313 6.34 -2.20 5.93
N VAL A 314 5.31 -1.89 6.72
CA VAL A 314 4.87 -0.51 6.95
C VAL A 314 5.83 0.20 7.91
N PRO A 315 5.90 1.54 7.90
CA PRO A 315 6.82 2.29 8.77
C PRO A 315 6.71 1.93 10.26
N THR A 316 5.50 1.67 10.75
CA THR A 316 5.29 1.28 12.16
C THR A 316 6.00 -0.03 12.52
N THR A 317 5.83 -1.09 11.72
CA THR A 317 6.51 -2.37 11.97
C THR A 317 8.03 -2.25 11.75
N ALA A 318 8.44 -1.36 10.85
CA ALA A 318 9.85 -1.06 10.61
C ALA A 318 10.52 -0.42 11.85
N LEU A 319 9.89 0.58 12.45
CA LEU A 319 10.37 1.22 13.68
C LEU A 319 10.42 0.23 14.84
N GLN A 320 9.35 -0.51 15.08
CA GLN A 320 9.30 -1.53 16.14
C GLN A 320 10.40 -2.60 15.98
N LEU A 321 10.71 -3.00 14.74
CA LEU A 321 11.81 -3.93 14.48
C LEU A 321 13.17 -3.32 14.83
N LEU A 322 13.39 -2.04 14.44
CA LEU A 322 14.63 -1.33 14.76
C LEU A 322 14.79 -1.09 16.26
N ASP A 323 13.72 -0.68 16.96
CA ASP A 323 13.71 -0.51 18.41
C ASP A 323 14.11 -1.82 19.10
N ARG A 324 13.46 -2.91 18.70
CA ARG A 324 13.73 -4.22 19.31
C ARG A 324 15.13 -4.74 19.01
N ALA A 325 15.65 -4.49 17.81
CA ALA A 325 17.02 -4.84 17.45
C ALA A 325 18.05 -4.05 18.30
N GLU A 326 17.82 -2.76 18.52
CA GLU A 326 18.66 -1.93 19.40
C GLU A 326 18.61 -2.37 20.85
N GLU A 327 17.41 -2.62 21.41
CA GLU A 327 17.22 -3.09 22.80
C GLU A 327 17.92 -4.43 23.07
N THR A 328 17.89 -5.33 22.08
CA THR A 328 18.49 -6.67 22.22
C THR A 328 19.94 -6.74 21.77
N GLY A 329 20.47 -5.65 21.18
CA GLY A 329 21.80 -5.63 20.55
C GLY A 329 21.90 -6.53 19.32
N ASP A 330 20.78 -6.81 18.61
CA ASP A 330 20.78 -7.65 17.42
C ASP A 330 21.38 -6.89 16.23
N PRO A 331 22.48 -7.39 15.60
CA PRO A 331 23.13 -6.69 14.50
C PRO A 331 22.37 -6.80 13.17
N LEU A 332 21.24 -7.52 13.10
CA LEU A 332 20.52 -7.83 11.86
C LEU A 332 21.48 -8.28 10.74
N GLU A 333 22.40 -9.19 11.06
CA GLU A 333 23.60 -9.50 10.27
C GLU A 333 23.29 -9.89 8.82
N SER A 334 22.24 -10.66 8.61
CA SER A 334 21.86 -11.17 7.29
C SER A 334 21.13 -10.15 6.41
N LEU A 335 20.58 -9.06 7.00
CA LEU A 335 19.83 -8.06 6.23
C LEU A 335 20.74 -7.25 5.30
N VAL A 336 20.33 -7.13 4.05
CA VAL A 336 20.97 -6.31 3.01
C VAL A 336 20.02 -5.26 2.44
N MET A 337 18.71 -5.42 2.64
CA MET A 337 17.68 -4.48 2.18
C MET A 337 16.58 -4.30 3.24
N PHE A 338 16.19 -3.06 3.45
CA PHE A 338 15.13 -2.67 4.37
C PHE A 338 14.13 -1.77 3.65
N ASN A 339 12.98 -2.34 3.28
CA ASN A 339 11.97 -1.67 2.49
C ASN A 339 10.76 -1.26 3.32
N THR A 340 10.33 -0.01 3.17
CA THR A 340 9.09 0.53 3.74
C THR A 340 8.12 0.94 2.63
N GLY A 341 6.83 0.91 2.93
CA GLY A 341 5.79 1.34 1.99
C GLY A 341 4.40 1.29 2.60
N GLY A 342 3.38 1.65 1.83
CA GLY A 342 1.98 1.64 2.25
C GLY A 342 1.56 2.83 3.14
N ALA A 343 2.50 3.56 3.69
CA ALA A 343 2.31 4.82 4.42
C ALA A 343 3.53 5.74 4.26
N ALA A 344 3.41 7.01 4.63
CA ALA A 344 4.54 7.94 4.65
C ALA A 344 5.60 7.43 5.64
N ALA A 345 6.84 7.26 5.14
CA ALA A 345 7.95 6.78 5.95
C ALA A 345 8.68 7.96 6.60
N PRO A 346 8.80 8.01 7.94
CA PRO A 346 9.59 9.03 8.61
C PRO A 346 11.07 8.97 8.16
N PRO A 347 11.72 10.11 7.89
CA PRO A 347 13.15 10.18 7.55
C PRO A 347 14.07 9.54 8.61
N GLU A 348 13.60 9.46 9.83
CA GLU A 348 14.28 8.80 10.95
C GLU A 348 14.68 7.36 10.63
N ILE A 349 13.82 6.59 9.93
CA ILE A 349 14.13 5.20 9.54
C ILE A 349 15.43 5.15 8.73
N VAL A 350 15.56 6.04 7.74
CA VAL A 350 16.77 6.11 6.90
C VAL A 350 18.00 6.53 7.72
N ALA A 351 17.83 7.52 8.61
CA ALA A 351 18.90 7.99 9.48
C ALA A 351 19.40 6.89 10.42
N ARG A 352 18.50 6.16 11.09
CA ARG A 352 18.82 5.02 11.98
C ARG A 352 19.51 3.89 11.22
N LEU A 353 18.97 3.47 10.07
CA LEU A 353 19.59 2.45 9.23
C LEU A 353 21.00 2.84 8.79
N THR A 354 21.20 4.12 8.41
CA THR A 354 22.51 4.62 7.99
C THR A 354 23.50 4.65 9.15
N ALA A 355 23.08 5.09 10.33
CA ALA A 355 23.92 5.15 11.52
C ALA A 355 24.31 3.76 12.03
N ALA A 356 23.37 2.82 12.10
CA ALA A 356 23.61 1.49 12.67
C ALA A 356 24.29 0.53 11.69
N TYR A 357 23.96 0.59 10.39
CA TYR A 357 24.36 -0.45 9.42
C TYR A 357 25.14 0.10 8.21
N GLY A 358 25.30 1.41 8.09
CA GLY A 358 26.05 2.05 7.00
C GLY A 358 25.49 1.69 5.62
N GLU A 359 26.39 1.28 4.71
CA GLU A 359 26.02 0.86 3.35
C GLU A 359 25.59 -0.62 3.27
N ARG A 360 25.80 -1.41 4.33
CA ARG A 360 25.46 -2.83 4.36
C ARG A 360 23.97 -3.07 4.13
N VAL A 361 23.12 -2.25 4.74
CA VAL A 361 21.66 -2.33 4.59
C VAL A 361 21.20 -1.18 3.69
N GLU A 362 20.67 -1.51 2.53
CA GLU A 362 20.09 -0.55 1.61
C GLU A 362 18.68 -0.14 2.10
N PRO A 363 18.46 1.12 2.47
CA PRO A 363 17.13 1.61 2.76
C PRO A 363 16.34 1.76 1.47
N ARG A 364 15.04 1.42 1.50
CA ARG A 364 14.09 1.60 0.40
C ARG A 364 12.78 2.16 0.90
N ASN A 365 12.13 2.94 0.04
CA ASN A 365 10.75 3.36 0.20
C ASN A 365 10.02 3.20 -1.12
N GLY A 366 8.81 2.64 -1.11
CA GLY A 366 7.97 2.47 -2.28
C GLY A 366 6.65 3.23 -2.15
N TYR A 367 6.20 3.84 -3.25
CA TYR A 367 4.88 4.44 -3.34
C TYR A 367 4.06 3.78 -4.45
N GLY A 368 2.79 3.57 -4.13
CA GLY A 368 1.77 3.07 -5.04
C GLY A 368 0.44 2.96 -4.32
N LEU A 369 -0.59 2.71 -5.09
CA LEU A 369 -1.98 2.63 -4.65
C LEU A 369 -2.56 1.27 -5.09
N THR A 370 -3.75 0.94 -4.61
CA THR A 370 -4.48 -0.22 -5.12
C THR A 370 -4.73 -0.07 -6.62
N GLU A 371 -5.02 1.15 -7.04
CA GLU A 371 -5.30 1.52 -8.43
C GLU A 371 -4.07 1.45 -9.35
N THR A 372 -2.86 1.39 -8.78
CA THR A 372 -1.61 1.16 -9.53
C THR A 372 -1.12 -0.29 -9.44
N CYS A 373 -1.95 -1.23 -8.96
CA CYS A 373 -1.62 -2.64 -8.73
C CYS A 373 -0.39 -2.87 -7.83
N GLY A 374 0.03 -1.87 -7.06
CA GLY A 374 1.20 -1.90 -6.20
C GLY A 374 2.17 -0.74 -6.43
N GLY A 375 3.45 -0.93 -6.10
CA GLY A 375 4.47 0.11 -6.19
C GLY A 375 4.83 0.49 -7.62
N VAL A 376 4.72 1.78 -7.94
CA VAL A 376 5.12 2.39 -9.23
C VAL A 376 6.20 3.45 -9.08
N PHE A 377 6.56 3.80 -7.84
CA PHE A 377 7.74 4.60 -7.50
C PHE A 377 8.58 3.87 -6.47
N ALA A 378 9.88 4.07 -6.53
CA ALA A 378 10.78 3.67 -5.46
C ALA A 378 11.93 4.67 -5.29
N ASN A 379 12.31 4.89 -4.04
CA ASN A 379 13.52 5.58 -3.63
C ASN A 379 14.40 4.60 -2.86
N PHE A 380 15.69 4.51 -3.18
CA PHE A 380 16.55 3.50 -2.59
C PHE A 380 18.03 3.93 -2.56
N GLY A 381 18.77 3.30 -1.67
CA GLY A 381 20.23 3.43 -1.57
C GLY A 381 20.69 4.86 -1.29
N ALA A 382 21.71 5.32 -2.03
CA ALA A 382 22.29 6.64 -1.87
C ALA A 382 21.31 7.78 -2.18
N GLU A 383 20.42 7.60 -3.18
CA GLU A 383 19.41 8.61 -3.52
C GLU A 383 18.42 8.79 -2.37
N TYR A 384 18.00 7.69 -1.71
CA TYR A 384 17.08 7.77 -0.58
C TYR A 384 17.74 8.38 0.67
N ARG A 385 19.04 8.15 0.90
CA ARG A 385 19.77 8.81 1.99
C ARG A 385 19.88 10.32 1.80
N THR A 386 20.01 10.78 0.56
CA THR A 386 20.13 12.23 0.23
C THR A 386 18.77 12.92 0.09
N HIS A 387 17.71 12.17 -0.24
CA HIS A 387 16.37 12.72 -0.46
C HIS A 387 15.31 11.88 0.30
N PRO A 388 15.36 11.85 1.65
CA PRO A 388 14.54 10.94 2.45
C PRO A 388 13.03 11.25 2.42
N HIS A 389 12.65 12.44 1.98
CA HIS A 389 11.23 12.83 1.82
C HIS A 389 10.63 12.46 0.46
N SER A 390 11.46 12.05 -0.51
CA SER A 390 10.97 11.67 -1.84
C SER A 390 10.55 10.21 -1.87
N VAL A 391 9.51 9.90 -2.64
CA VAL A 391 9.14 8.52 -3.02
C VAL A 391 9.96 8.02 -4.21
N GLY A 392 10.88 8.84 -4.73
CA GLY A 392 11.83 8.47 -5.78
C GLY A 392 11.28 8.67 -7.19
N ARG A 393 11.65 7.76 -8.08
CA ARG A 393 11.38 7.84 -9.50
C ARG A 393 10.35 6.83 -9.94
N PRO A 394 9.56 7.14 -11.00
CA PRO A 394 8.59 6.20 -11.56
C PRO A 394 9.29 5.01 -12.24
N THR A 395 8.54 3.93 -12.42
CA THR A 395 8.94 2.84 -13.32
C THR A 395 8.90 3.30 -14.79
N PRO A 396 9.61 2.62 -15.70
CA PRO A 396 9.62 2.97 -17.12
C PRO A 396 8.24 2.99 -17.78
N ALA A 397 7.34 2.08 -17.37
CA ALA A 397 5.98 1.99 -17.88
C ALA A 397 4.97 2.89 -17.12
N THR A 398 5.45 3.90 -16.38
CA THR A 398 4.61 4.84 -15.62
C THR A 398 4.90 6.27 -16.03
N GLU A 399 3.93 6.94 -16.66
CA GLU A 399 3.97 8.36 -16.93
C GLU A 399 3.44 9.14 -15.72
N VAL A 400 4.03 10.31 -15.48
CA VAL A 400 3.76 11.15 -14.32
C VAL A 400 3.43 12.56 -14.74
N ARG A 401 2.40 13.13 -14.15
CA ARG A 401 2.03 14.54 -14.31
C ARG A 401 1.61 15.11 -12.95
N VAL A 402 2.05 16.33 -12.66
CA VAL A 402 1.48 17.15 -11.58
C VAL A 402 0.46 18.07 -12.22
N ASP A 403 -0.81 17.92 -11.88
CA ASP A 403 -1.89 18.70 -12.48
C ASP A 403 -2.09 20.00 -11.73
N ARG A 404 -2.23 21.13 -12.51
CA ARG A 404 -2.46 22.49 -12.00
C ARG A 404 -1.58 22.85 -10.79
N PRO A 405 -0.24 22.79 -10.92
CA PRO A 405 0.65 23.11 -9.81
C PRO A 405 0.51 24.57 -9.39
N ASP A 406 0.60 24.80 -8.08
CA ASP A 406 0.69 26.13 -7.48
C ASP A 406 2.07 26.81 -7.71
N ALA A 407 2.29 27.97 -7.09
CA ALA A 407 3.55 28.70 -7.19
C ALA A 407 4.76 27.93 -6.61
N ALA A 408 4.54 26.99 -5.69
CA ALA A 408 5.55 26.11 -5.13
C ALA A 408 5.80 24.86 -6.00
N GLY A 409 4.98 24.66 -7.04
CA GLY A 409 5.02 23.50 -7.92
C GLY A 409 4.27 22.29 -7.38
N VAL A 410 3.41 22.47 -6.37
CA VAL A 410 2.57 21.44 -5.77
C VAL A 410 1.22 21.39 -6.48
N GLY A 411 0.82 20.21 -6.90
CA GLY A 411 -0.48 19.94 -7.53
C GLY A 411 -0.85 18.48 -7.38
N GLU A 412 -2.01 18.10 -7.91
CA GLU A 412 -2.45 16.71 -7.84
C GLU A 412 -1.55 15.81 -8.70
N LEU A 413 -1.09 14.71 -8.13
CA LEU A 413 -0.34 13.68 -8.85
C LEU A 413 -1.28 12.87 -9.73
N TRP A 414 -0.99 12.85 -11.04
CA TRP A 414 -1.71 12.01 -12.00
C TRP A 414 -0.76 11.01 -12.62
N LEU A 415 -1.23 9.79 -12.81
CA LEU A 415 -0.45 8.66 -13.31
C LEU A 415 -1.11 8.04 -14.54
N ARG A 416 -0.30 7.55 -15.48
CA ARG A 416 -0.74 6.76 -16.62
C ARG A 416 0.28 5.67 -16.90
N GLY A 417 -0.17 4.45 -17.25
CA GLY A 417 0.74 3.36 -17.61
C GLY A 417 0.13 1.97 -17.45
N GLN A 418 0.96 0.96 -17.69
CA GLN A 418 0.53 -0.43 -17.78
C GLN A 418 -0.12 -0.96 -16.50
N SER A 419 0.43 -0.61 -15.33
CA SER A 419 -0.01 -1.18 -14.04
C SER A 419 -1.26 -0.51 -13.45
N LEU A 420 -2.00 0.29 -14.22
CA LEU A 420 -3.26 0.88 -13.73
C LEU A 420 -4.42 -0.10 -13.84
N VAL A 421 -5.29 -0.08 -12.83
CA VAL A 421 -6.58 -0.76 -12.89
C VAL A 421 -7.46 -0.15 -14.00
N ARG A 422 -8.37 -0.93 -14.56
CA ARG A 422 -9.29 -0.43 -15.58
C ARG A 422 -10.46 0.39 -15.01
N GLY A 423 -10.65 0.36 -13.70
CA GLY A 423 -11.72 1.07 -13.01
C GLY A 423 -12.19 0.33 -11.76
N TYR A 424 -13.34 0.75 -11.23
CA TYR A 424 -13.97 0.14 -10.06
C TYR A 424 -15.10 -0.80 -10.47
N TRP A 425 -15.19 -1.93 -9.79
CA TRP A 425 -16.18 -2.98 -10.06
C TRP A 425 -17.60 -2.44 -9.83
N GLY A 426 -18.43 -2.53 -10.88
CA GLY A 426 -19.83 -2.09 -10.80
C GLY A 426 -20.06 -0.59 -10.55
N ASP A 427 -19.00 0.23 -10.47
CA ASP A 427 -19.09 1.67 -10.18
C ASP A 427 -18.46 2.53 -11.31
N GLU A 428 -19.23 2.71 -12.39
CA GLU A 428 -18.81 3.55 -13.51
C GLU A 428 -18.68 5.04 -13.11
N ALA A 429 -19.46 5.51 -12.14
CA ALA A 429 -19.42 6.90 -11.71
C ALA A 429 -18.07 7.18 -11.01
N ALA A 430 -17.67 6.34 -10.07
CA ALA A 430 -16.36 6.44 -9.42
C ALA A 430 -15.21 6.25 -10.43
N THR A 431 -15.38 5.38 -11.42
CA THR A 431 -14.38 5.17 -12.46
C THR A 431 -14.18 6.45 -13.29
N ARG A 432 -15.25 7.11 -13.73
CA ARG A 432 -15.17 8.39 -14.46
C ARG A 432 -14.61 9.54 -13.60
N GLU A 433 -14.88 9.53 -12.30
CA GLU A 433 -14.28 10.50 -11.38
C GLU A 433 -12.76 10.30 -11.25
N ALA A 434 -12.30 9.05 -11.13
CA ALA A 434 -10.90 8.72 -10.89
C ALA A 434 -10.04 8.75 -12.16
N PHE A 435 -10.62 8.47 -13.34
CA PHE A 435 -9.89 8.40 -14.60
C PHE A 435 -10.37 9.47 -15.59
N THR A 436 -9.43 10.04 -16.32
CA THR A 436 -9.73 10.92 -17.45
C THR A 436 -9.97 10.10 -18.71
N GLU A 437 -10.62 10.71 -19.72
CA GLU A 437 -10.88 10.06 -21.03
C GLU A 437 -9.59 9.65 -21.76
N ASP A 438 -8.48 10.36 -21.53
CA ASP A 438 -7.16 10.07 -22.10
C ASP A 438 -6.29 9.17 -21.21
N GLY A 439 -6.91 8.49 -20.20
CA GLY A 439 -6.32 7.41 -19.42
C GLY A 439 -5.44 7.84 -18.24
N TRP A 440 -5.50 9.10 -17.79
CA TRP A 440 -4.83 9.51 -16.56
C TRP A 440 -5.65 9.14 -15.32
N PHE A 441 -4.99 8.52 -14.36
CA PHE A 441 -5.53 8.27 -13.03
C PHE A 441 -5.23 9.44 -12.10
N ARG A 442 -6.25 10.00 -11.49
CA ARG A 442 -6.19 11.05 -10.46
C ARG A 442 -5.97 10.37 -9.11
N THR A 443 -4.77 10.53 -8.54
CA THR A 443 -4.41 9.79 -7.32
C THR A 443 -5.09 10.33 -6.05
N GLY A 444 -5.52 11.60 -6.09
CA GLY A 444 -5.95 12.33 -4.90
C GLY A 444 -4.80 12.66 -3.94
N ASP A 445 -3.55 12.43 -4.34
CA ASP A 445 -2.36 12.81 -3.58
C ASP A 445 -1.75 14.09 -4.19
N LEU A 446 -1.35 15.02 -3.33
CA LEU A 446 -0.63 16.24 -3.72
C LEU A 446 0.86 15.95 -3.76
N ALA A 447 1.52 16.39 -4.81
CA ALA A 447 2.94 16.15 -5.01
C ALA A 447 3.63 17.29 -5.76
N HIS A 448 4.94 17.34 -5.64
CA HIS A 448 5.78 18.07 -6.59
C HIS A 448 6.76 17.13 -7.28
N LEU A 449 7.11 17.49 -8.51
CA LEU A 449 8.06 16.76 -9.35
C LEU A 449 9.28 17.64 -9.59
N ARG A 450 10.46 17.23 -9.10
CA ARG A 450 11.74 17.93 -9.30
C ARG A 450 12.82 16.94 -9.72
N ASP A 451 13.55 17.25 -10.79
CA ASP A 451 14.63 16.41 -11.34
C ASP A 451 14.22 14.94 -11.57
N GLY A 452 12.96 14.71 -11.97
CA GLY A 452 12.40 13.37 -12.16
C GLY A 452 12.06 12.60 -10.88
N ARG A 453 12.18 13.23 -9.70
CA ARG A 453 11.78 12.69 -8.41
C ARG A 453 10.44 13.26 -7.97
N VAL A 454 9.59 12.39 -7.47
CA VAL A 454 8.31 12.76 -6.87
C VAL A 454 8.44 12.83 -5.36
N THR A 455 7.89 13.88 -4.77
CA THR A 455 7.68 14.00 -3.33
C THR A 455 6.19 14.17 -3.09
N ILE A 456 5.61 13.25 -2.32
CA ILE A 456 4.22 13.38 -1.87
C ILE A 456 4.21 14.40 -0.73
N VAL A 457 3.34 15.38 -0.86
CA VAL A 457 3.21 16.48 0.11
C VAL A 457 2.09 16.18 1.10
N ASP A 458 0.92 15.80 0.58
CA ASP A 458 -0.25 15.43 1.40
C ASP A 458 -1.30 14.70 0.55
N ARG A 459 -2.43 14.36 1.15
CA ARG A 459 -3.64 14.00 0.44
C ARG A 459 -4.52 15.20 0.18
N LEU A 460 -5.07 15.30 -1.01
CA LEU A 460 -5.95 16.41 -1.40
C LEU A 460 -7.13 16.61 -0.42
N ARG A 461 -7.65 15.53 0.15
CA ARG A 461 -8.77 15.54 1.11
C ARG A 461 -8.37 15.71 2.57
N ASP A 462 -7.09 15.53 2.88
CA ASP A 462 -6.57 15.69 4.25
C ASP A 462 -5.94 17.08 4.45
N MET A 463 -5.59 17.78 3.36
CA MET A 463 -5.09 19.15 3.38
C MET A 463 -6.10 20.10 4.02
N VAL A 464 -5.66 20.88 4.98
CA VAL A 464 -6.49 21.88 5.69
C VAL A 464 -6.45 23.20 4.93
N ILE A 465 -7.61 23.77 4.62
CA ILE A 465 -7.73 25.09 3.97
C ILE A 465 -8.09 26.12 5.04
N ARG A 466 -7.07 26.78 5.60
CA ARG A 466 -7.21 27.75 6.69
C ARG A 466 -7.11 29.19 6.17
N GLY A 467 -8.25 29.89 6.11
CA GLY A 467 -8.26 31.29 5.66
C GLY A 467 -7.73 31.49 4.22
N GLY A 468 -7.85 30.48 3.36
CA GLY A 468 -7.32 30.48 1.99
C GLY A 468 -5.89 29.98 1.85
N GLU A 469 -5.20 29.67 2.96
CA GLU A 469 -3.87 29.08 2.98
C GLU A 469 -3.95 27.55 3.08
N ASN A 470 -3.12 26.86 2.30
CA ASN A 470 -3.02 25.41 2.32
C ASN A 470 -2.07 24.95 3.44
N VAL A 471 -2.58 24.15 4.37
CA VAL A 471 -1.77 23.48 5.40
C VAL A 471 -1.71 22.00 5.11
N TYR A 472 -0.50 21.53 4.86
CA TYR A 472 -0.25 20.10 4.61
C TYR A 472 -0.09 19.37 5.93
N CYS A 473 -1.02 18.48 6.25
CA CYS A 473 -1.05 17.75 7.51
C CYS A 473 0.24 16.97 7.76
N VAL A 474 0.77 16.31 6.72
CA VAL A 474 2.00 15.49 6.79
C VAL A 474 3.22 16.32 7.22
N GLU A 475 3.30 17.59 6.79
CA GLU A 475 4.38 18.50 7.20
C GLU A 475 4.34 18.80 8.69
N VAL A 476 3.15 19.08 9.22
CA VAL A 476 2.94 19.38 10.65
C VAL A 476 3.13 18.12 11.50
N GLU A 477 2.63 16.97 11.05
CA GLU A 477 2.86 15.65 11.67
C GLU A 477 4.34 15.33 11.80
N ALA A 478 5.12 15.55 10.74
CA ALA A 478 6.57 15.29 10.75
C ALA A 478 7.30 16.17 11.78
N VAL A 479 6.88 17.43 11.94
CA VAL A 479 7.47 18.33 12.94
C VAL A 479 7.08 17.91 14.35
N LEU A 480 5.82 17.53 14.59
CA LEU A 480 5.37 17.03 15.90
C LEU A 480 6.11 15.73 16.27
N GLN A 481 6.20 14.78 15.36
CA GLN A 481 6.90 13.49 15.56
C GLN A 481 8.42 13.65 15.78
N ALA A 482 9.03 14.74 15.32
CA ALA A 482 10.43 15.05 15.61
C ALA A 482 10.66 15.52 17.06
N HIS A 483 9.59 15.78 17.84
CA HIS A 483 9.73 16.12 19.26
C HIS A 483 9.99 14.84 20.08
N PRO A 484 11.00 14.80 20.98
CA PRO A 484 11.40 13.58 21.69
C PRO A 484 10.31 12.97 22.58
N GLU A 485 9.32 13.74 23.01
CA GLU A 485 8.21 13.27 23.86
C GLU A 485 7.00 12.79 23.06
N VAL A 486 6.96 12.98 21.72
CA VAL A 486 5.84 12.58 20.88
C VAL A 486 6.09 11.17 20.34
N LEU A 487 5.22 10.23 20.68
CA LEU A 487 5.23 8.86 20.19
C LEU A 487 4.52 8.74 18.84
N ASP A 488 3.43 9.49 18.66
CA ASP A 488 2.62 9.48 17.44
C ASP A 488 1.84 10.78 17.31
N ALA A 489 1.54 11.19 16.07
CA ALA A 489 0.78 12.39 15.80
C ALA A 489 -0.07 12.24 14.53
N ALA A 490 -1.29 12.77 14.56
CA ALA A 490 -2.15 12.96 13.42
C ALA A 490 -2.68 14.37 13.38
N VAL A 491 -2.58 15.03 12.23
CA VAL A 491 -3.05 16.40 12.00
C VAL A 491 -4.24 16.35 11.04
N LEU A 492 -5.25 17.18 11.32
CA LEU A 492 -6.48 17.23 10.53
C LEU A 492 -7.14 18.62 10.63
N GLY A 493 -8.01 18.92 9.67
CA GLY A 493 -8.84 20.12 9.72
C GLY A 493 -10.08 19.91 10.56
N VAL A 494 -10.41 20.92 11.37
CA VAL A 494 -11.69 21.04 12.07
C VAL A 494 -12.42 22.29 11.56
N PRO A 495 -13.77 22.30 11.48
CA PRO A 495 -14.53 23.46 11.01
C PRO A 495 -14.25 24.70 11.86
N HIS A 496 -14.05 25.85 11.20
CA HIS A 496 -13.89 27.16 11.86
C HIS A 496 -14.83 28.21 11.26
N PRO A 497 -15.52 29.02 12.06
CA PRO A 497 -16.58 29.93 11.58
C PRO A 497 -16.14 30.96 10.54
N THR A 498 -14.89 31.45 10.62
CA THR A 498 -14.37 32.51 9.75
C THR A 498 -13.24 32.09 8.84
N LEU A 499 -12.49 31.02 9.18
CA LEU A 499 -11.34 30.54 8.43
C LEU A 499 -11.69 29.37 7.50
N GLY A 500 -12.92 28.86 7.57
CA GLY A 500 -13.34 27.63 6.91
C GLY A 500 -12.91 26.41 7.71
N GLU A 501 -11.61 26.17 7.80
CA GLU A 501 -11.03 25.13 8.65
C GLU A 501 -9.92 25.71 9.56
N GLU A 502 -9.63 24.99 10.63
CA GLU A 502 -8.51 25.25 11.53
C GLU A 502 -7.71 23.95 11.77
N VAL A 503 -6.42 24.11 12.08
CA VAL A 503 -5.53 22.97 12.26
C VAL A 503 -5.68 22.37 13.66
N ALA A 504 -6.00 21.09 13.74
CA ALA A 504 -6.02 20.30 14.96
C ALA A 504 -4.99 19.17 14.88
N ALA A 505 -4.35 18.85 16.00
CA ALA A 505 -3.45 17.72 16.14
C ALA A 505 -3.94 16.79 17.25
N VAL A 506 -3.95 15.49 17.00
CA VAL A 506 -4.11 14.44 18.01
C VAL A 506 -2.73 13.82 18.21
N VAL A 507 -2.23 13.87 19.44
CA VAL A 507 -0.88 13.41 19.78
C VAL A 507 -0.92 12.32 20.84
N ARG A 508 -0.04 11.33 20.71
CA ARG A 508 0.27 10.37 21.77
C ARG A 508 1.64 10.71 22.33
N LEU A 509 1.72 10.89 23.64
CA LEU A 509 2.94 11.28 24.34
C LEU A 509 3.55 10.08 25.10
N LYS A 510 4.81 10.21 25.50
CA LYS A 510 5.44 9.32 26.47
C LYS A 510 4.80 9.53 27.85
N GLU A 511 4.73 8.48 28.65
CA GLU A 511 4.22 8.54 30.02
C GLU A 511 5.34 8.49 31.06
N PRO A 512 5.30 9.38 32.09
CA PRO A 512 4.41 10.53 32.20
C PRO A 512 4.75 11.61 31.17
N PRO A 513 3.77 12.39 30.66
CA PRO A 513 4.05 13.42 29.67
C PRO A 513 4.96 14.49 30.28
N ALA A 514 6.06 14.79 29.61
CA ALA A 514 7.03 15.82 30.03
C ALA A 514 6.93 17.10 29.16
N VAL A 515 5.88 17.20 28.33
CA VAL A 515 5.65 18.32 27.40
C VAL A 515 4.18 18.73 27.43
N THR A 516 3.93 20.02 27.34
CA THR A 516 2.59 20.61 27.28
C THR A 516 2.17 20.90 25.83
N ALA A 517 0.86 21.06 25.59
CA ALA A 517 0.33 21.47 24.29
C ALA A 517 0.94 22.83 23.83
N GLU A 518 1.22 23.74 24.75
CA GLU A 518 1.84 25.03 24.42
C GLU A 518 3.29 24.90 23.97
N GLU A 519 4.05 24.02 24.60
CA GLU A 519 5.43 23.71 24.17
C GLU A 519 5.46 23.02 22.81
N LEU A 520 4.50 22.13 22.52
CA LEU A 520 4.34 21.53 21.20
C LEU A 520 3.96 22.57 20.14
N ARG A 521 3.07 23.54 20.45
CA ARG A 521 2.79 24.66 19.55
C ARG A 521 4.03 25.49 19.29
N ALA A 522 4.78 25.82 20.33
CA ALA A 522 6.05 26.55 20.20
C ALA A 522 7.07 25.76 19.35
N HIS A 523 7.15 24.46 19.54
CA HIS A 523 8.01 23.58 18.75
C HIS A 523 7.66 23.62 17.25
N VAL A 524 6.37 23.56 16.92
CA VAL A 524 5.91 23.68 15.52
C VAL A 524 6.15 25.10 15.01
N GLY A 525 5.80 26.14 15.77
CA GLY A 525 5.95 27.55 15.39
C GLY A 525 7.40 28.00 15.17
N ALA A 526 8.35 27.34 15.81
CA ALA A 526 9.77 27.59 15.59
C ALA A 526 10.28 27.05 14.22
N ARG A 527 9.49 26.17 13.54
CA ARG A 527 9.89 25.46 12.32
C ARG A 527 8.99 25.73 11.13
N LEU A 528 7.73 26.03 11.38
CA LEU A 528 6.71 26.25 10.35
C LEU A 528 6.07 27.64 10.50
N ALA A 529 5.42 28.10 9.42
CA ALA A 529 4.68 29.36 9.42
C ALA A 529 3.53 29.35 10.44
N ALA A 530 3.21 30.50 11.02
CA ALA A 530 2.24 30.63 12.11
C ALA A 530 0.86 30.04 11.77
N PHE A 531 0.40 30.14 10.52
CA PHE A 531 -0.89 29.61 10.11
C PHE A 531 -0.94 28.06 10.07
N LYS A 532 0.21 27.39 10.12
CA LYS A 532 0.35 25.92 10.17
C LYS A 532 0.40 25.37 11.60
N VAL A 533 0.55 26.22 12.61
CA VAL A 533 0.61 25.81 14.01
C VAL A 533 -0.76 25.31 14.44
N PRO A 534 -0.88 24.10 15.01
CA PRO A 534 -2.16 23.58 15.48
C PRO A 534 -2.78 24.48 16.57
N ALA A 535 -4.00 24.96 16.31
CA ALA A 535 -4.76 25.68 17.31
C ALA A 535 -5.22 24.75 18.44
N HIS A 536 -5.56 23.53 18.07
CA HIS A 536 -6.00 22.49 18.98
C HIS A 536 -4.98 21.36 19.01
N ILE A 537 -4.50 21.00 20.21
CA ILE A 537 -3.68 19.80 20.44
C ILE A 537 -4.42 18.96 21.47
N VAL A 538 -4.84 17.77 21.06
CA VAL A 538 -5.56 16.81 21.89
C VAL A 538 -4.63 15.65 22.19
N GLU A 539 -4.37 15.44 23.48
CA GLU A 539 -3.59 14.30 23.95
C GLU A 539 -4.45 13.04 23.98
N ARG A 540 -3.85 11.90 23.64
CA ARG A 540 -4.50 10.60 23.65
C ARG A 540 -3.55 9.56 24.26
N ASP A 541 -4.04 8.83 25.25
CA ASP A 541 -3.29 7.75 25.91
C ASP A 541 -3.20 6.49 25.04
N GLU A 542 -4.28 6.22 24.28
CA GLU A 542 -4.40 5.07 23.42
C GLU A 542 -3.68 5.27 22.09
N GLU A 543 -3.35 4.18 21.41
CA GLU A 543 -2.82 4.23 20.04
C GLU A 543 -3.79 4.93 19.09
N LEU A 544 -3.23 5.68 18.12
CA LEU A 544 -4.06 6.28 17.09
C LEU A 544 -4.76 5.18 16.27
N PRO A 545 -6.05 5.35 15.94
CA PRO A 545 -6.79 4.35 15.18
C PRO A 545 -6.16 4.17 13.80
N ARG A 546 -5.87 2.93 13.45
CA ARG A 546 -5.21 2.57 12.19
C ARG A 546 -5.97 1.47 11.45
N ASN A 547 -5.88 1.52 10.14
CA ASN A 547 -6.35 0.41 9.32
C ASN A 547 -5.34 -0.76 9.33
N ALA A 548 -5.71 -1.84 8.65
CA ALA A 548 -4.90 -3.05 8.50
C ALA A 548 -3.48 -2.82 7.92
N THR A 549 -3.24 -1.71 7.26
CA THR A 549 -1.95 -1.34 6.68
C THR A 549 -1.19 -0.30 7.52
N GLY A 550 -1.62 -0.07 8.77
CA GLY A 550 -0.97 0.87 9.68
C GLY A 550 -1.26 2.35 9.38
N LYS A 551 -2.15 2.66 8.43
CA LYS A 551 -2.52 4.05 8.10
C LYS A 551 -3.50 4.59 9.14
N VAL A 552 -3.23 5.79 9.66
CA VAL A 552 -4.13 6.49 10.60
C VAL A 552 -5.50 6.76 9.96
N LEU A 553 -6.55 6.46 10.70
CA LEU A 553 -7.95 6.69 10.30
C LEU A 553 -8.39 8.12 10.68
N LYS A 554 -7.88 9.14 9.95
CA LYS A 554 -8.16 10.56 10.22
C LYS A 554 -9.66 10.89 10.23
N ARG A 555 -10.47 10.18 9.43
CA ARG A 555 -11.93 10.36 9.45
C ARG A 555 -12.52 10.03 10.81
N GLN A 556 -12.10 8.91 11.41
CA GLN A 556 -12.55 8.51 12.73
C GLN A 556 -12.13 9.54 13.78
N LEU A 557 -10.87 10.01 13.74
CA LEU A 557 -10.40 11.06 14.63
C LEU A 557 -11.19 12.37 14.47
N ARG A 558 -11.54 12.73 13.23
CA ARG A 558 -12.36 13.92 12.95
C ARG A 558 -13.78 13.78 13.52
N GLU A 559 -14.38 12.60 13.41
CA GLU A 559 -15.70 12.29 13.99
C GLU A 559 -15.66 12.30 15.53
N GLU A 560 -14.59 11.76 16.14
CA GLU A 560 -14.35 11.80 17.59
C GLU A 560 -14.20 13.24 18.09
N LEU A 561 -13.40 14.07 17.42
CA LEU A 561 -13.24 15.50 17.78
C LEU A 561 -14.53 16.29 17.61
N ALA A 562 -15.34 16.00 16.59
CA ALA A 562 -16.62 16.68 16.38
C ALA A 562 -17.68 16.34 17.47
N GLN A 563 -17.53 15.19 18.13
CA GLN A 563 -18.43 14.74 19.21
C GLN A 563 -17.90 15.12 20.60
N ALA A 564 -16.64 15.57 20.69
CA ALA A 564 -16.06 16.01 21.96
C ALA A 564 -16.79 17.26 22.48
N PRO A 565 -17.03 17.38 23.80
CA PRO A 565 -17.59 18.60 24.37
C PRO A 565 -16.72 19.82 24.01
N ALA A 566 -17.33 20.98 23.77
CA ALA A 566 -16.59 22.21 23.41
C ALA A 566 -15.47 22.57 24.40
N GLU A 567 -15.57 22.11 25.64
CA GLU A 567 -14.57 22.26 26.72
C GLU A 567 -13.34 21.36 26.52
N ALA A 568 -13.42 20.30 25.68
CA ALA A 568 -12.33 19.39 25.40
C ALA A 568 -11.42 19.84 24.23
N LEU A 569 -11.82 20.87 23.49
CA LEU A 569 -10.97 21.58 22.54
C LEU A 569 -10.48 22.87 23.22
N PRO A 570 -9.27 22.87 23.82
CA PRO A 570 -8.74 24.09 24.46
C PRO A 570 -8.69 25.21 23.42
N GLU A 571 -9.34 26.33 23.74
CA GLU A 571 -9.34 27.53 22.90
C GLU A 571 -7.88 27.95 22.65
N GLY A 572 -7.48 27.92 21.38
CA GLY A 572 -6.22 28.51 20.96
C GLY A 572 -6.28 30.04 21.16
N PRO A 573 -5.14 30.75 21.26
CA PRO A 573 -5.09 32.18 21.44
C PRO A 573 -5.69 32.91 20.23
N ALA A 574 -7.00 33.07 20.21
CA ALA A 574 -7.78 33.61 19.09
C ALA A 574 -7.58 35.12 18.83
N GLU A 575 -6.96 35.88 19.70
CA GLU A 575 -6.93 37.34 19.58
C GLU A 575 -5.61 37.96 19.10
N ALA A 576 -4.49 37.31 19.27
CA ALA A 576 -3.18 37.87 18.85
C ALA A 576 -2.87 37.76 17.36
N GLN A 577 -3.55 36.87 16.62
CA GLN A 577 -3.26 36.63 15.21
C GLN A 577 -4.12 37.45 14.24
N ALA A 578 -5.30 37.88 14.63
CA ALA A 578 -6.17 38.72 13.78
C ALA A 578 -5.56 40.12 13.52
N GLU A 579 -4.66 40.59 14.37
CA GLU A 579 -4.02 41.88 14.23
C GLU A 579 -2.83 41.88 13.26
N GLN A 580 -2.21 40.72 13.03
CA GLN A 580 -1.08 40.57 12.07
C GLN A 580 -1.51 40.35 10.62
N LEU A 581 -2.78 40.04 10.37
CA LEU A 581 -3.35 39.84 9.04
C LEU A 581 -4.05 41.08 8.46
N ARG A 582 -4.02 42.21 9.16
CA ARG A 582 -4.48 43.48 8.58
C ARG A 582 -3.49 43.92 7.49
N PRO A 583 -3.93 44.22 6.27
CA PRO A 583 -3.05 44.75 5.24
C PRO A 583 -2.47 46.08 5.71
N ARG A 584 -1.16 46.17 5.83
CA ARG A 584 -0.44 47.45 6.05
C ARG A 584 -0.62 48.32 4.81
N GLY A 585 -1.57 49.25 4.87
CA GLY A 585 -1.82 50.17 3.77
C GLY A 585 -3.01 51.07 3.99
N GLN A 586 -2.99 51.90 4.98
CA GLN A 586 -3.71 53.19 4.96
C GLN A 586 -2.69 54.30 5.10
N ALA A 587 -2.51 55.04 4.00
CA ALA A 587 -1.78 56.30 3.98
C ALA A 587 -2.57 57.36 4.74
N PRO A 588 -1.94 58.40 5.31
CA PRO A 588 -2.59 59.36 6.15
C PRO A 588 -3.44 60.36 5.35
N ASP A 589 -4.48 60.83 6.03
CA ASP A 589 -5.42 61.86 5.61
C ASP A 589 -4.78 63.10 5.00
N GLY A 590 -5.47 63.65 4.00
CA GLY A 590 -5.44 65.05 3.70
C GLY A 590 -5.10 65.41 2.27
N ILE A 591 -6.10 65.47 1.38
CA ILE A 591 -6.27 66.59 0.43
C ILE A 591 -7.76 66.63 0.02
N ARG A 592 -8.45 67.73 0.45
CA ARG A 592 -9.70 68.19 -0.11
C ARG A 592 -9.44 68.68 -1.52
N VAL A 593 -10.23 68.27 -2.49
CA VAL A 593 -10.48 69.04 -3.71
C VAL A 593 -11.99 69.06 -3.91
N GLU A 594 -12.56 70.24 -3.73
CA GLU A 594 -13.87 70.67 -4.26
C GLU A 594 -13.76 70.81 -5.80
N GLY A 595 -14.82 70.46 -6.49
CA GLY A 595 -14.87 70.79 -7.93
C GLY A 595 -15.85 69.98 -8.76
N ASP A 596 -17.10 70.39 -8.68
CA ASP A 596 -18.12 70.55 -9.74
C ASP A 596 -18.46 69.39 -10.72
N LEU A 597 -19.71 69.03 -10.59
CA LEU A 597 -20.55 68.37 -11.60
C LEU A 597 -20.72 69.27 -12.84
N ARG A 598 -20.50 68.72 -14.06
CA ARG A 598 -21.38 68.77 -15.24
C ARG A 598 -20.72 68.27 -16.52
N SER A 599 -21.50 67.38 -17.17
CA SER A 599 -21.58 67.15 -18.63
C SER A 599 -20.32 66.72 -19.40
N VAL A 600 -20.22 65.51 -19.89
CA VAL A 600 -20.73 64.98 -21.16
C VAL A 600 -20.68 63.46 -21.08
#